data_fe9bc307426da8cb90e6e676be52da46
#
_entry.id   fe9bc307426da8cb90e6e676be52da46
#
_cell.length_a   1.000
_cell.length_b   1.000
_cell.length_c   1.000
_cell.angle_alpha   90.00
_cell.angle_beta   90.00
_cell.angle_gamma   90.00
#
_symmetry.space_group_name_H-M   'P 1'
#
loop_
_entity.id
_entity.type
_entity.pdbx_description
1 polymer ?
#
loop_
_entity_poly.entity_id
_entity_poly.type
_entity_poly.pdbx_seq_one_letter_code
_entity_poly.pdbx_strand_id
1 'polypeptide(L)'
;MLDRDTDFLILDFKKKLEEASQNTKFRKAELKNYIIQFRAIVYAKLQKSHVEAHVLFADEGSERLYRDAARSVRRADEYAEYVLREAAEYLQSVQKTSSVLEQVKNYIDDHYNEDIGRDNIGDNVFLDANYLSVLFKQEYGVPIYQYIVNRRIAKAKELLAGSRESISAIAQKVGYPNYSYFSTLFKEKTGMSPRDYREKGRN
;
A
#
# COMPACT_ATOMS: atom_id res chain seq x y z
N MET A 1 -5.25 -14.92 -0.14
CA MET A 1 -5.56 -15.96 -1.13
C MET A 1 -4.81 -15.58 -2.40
N LEU A 2 -3.88 -16.41 -2.85
CA LEU A 2 -3.21 -16.21 -4.13
C LEU A 2 -4.27 -16.33 -5.23
N ASP A 3 -4.10 -15.66 -6.38
CA ASP A 3 -5.09 -15.78 -7.45
C ASP A 3 -5.16 -17.22 -7.99
N ARG A 4 -6.27 -17.56 -8.68
CA ARG A 4 -6.52 -18.93 -9.21
C ARG A 4 -5.36 -19.49 -10.04
N ASP A 5 -4.67 -18.64 -10.78
CA ASP A 5 -3.56 -19.06 -11.64
C ASP A 5 -2.33 -19.44 -10.81
N THR A 6 -2.07 -18.71 -9.73
CA THR A 6 -0.95 -19.00 -8.81
C THR A 6 -1.22 -20.26 -8.00
N ASP A 7 -2.45 -20.44 -7.50
CA ASP A 7 -2.85 -21.66 -6.79
C ASP A 7 -2.72 -22.90 -7.70
N PHE A 8 -3.11 -22.79 -8.99
CA PHE A 8 -2.94 -23.83 -9.98
C PHE A 8 -1.46 -24.19 -10.20
N LEU A 9 -0.59 -23.19 -10.36
CA LEU A 9 0.83 -23.40 -10.60
C LEU A 9 1.56 -24.01 -9.40
N ILE A 10 1.14 -23.66 -8.19
CA ILE A 10 1.64 -24.27 -6.95
C ILE A 10 1.20 -25.73 -6.87
N LEU A 11 -0.05 -26.01 -7.19
CA LEU A 11 -0.58 -27.37 -7.20
C LEU A 11 0.12 -28.22 -8.24
N ASP A 12 0.37 -27.70 -9.45
CA ASP A 12 1.14 -28.36 -10.50
C ASP A 12 2.57 -28.66 -10.07
N PHE A 13 3.23 -27.71 -9.39
CA PHE A 13 4.56 -27.93 -8.83
C PHE A 13 4.58 -29.05 -7.78
N LYS A 14 3.64 -29.04 -6.83
CA LYS A 14 3.52 -30.11 -5.81
C LYS A 14 3.27 -31.48 -6.46
N LYS A 15 2.36 -31.53 -7.44
CA LYS A 15 2.10 -32.76 -8.19
C LYS A 15 3.33 -33.29 -8.89
N LYS A 16 4.12 -32.44 -9.54
CA LYS A 16 5.38 -32.80 -10.16
C LYS A 16 6.43 -33.31 -9.15
N LEU A 17 6.46 -32.74 -7.95
CA LEU A 17 7.32 -33.25 -6.87
C LEU A 17 6.87 -34.65 -6.39
N GLU A 18 5.57 -34.91 -6.29
CA GLU A 18 5.04 -36.25 -5.96
C GLU A 18 5.40 -37.27 -7.05
N GLU A 19 5.17 -36.94 -8.31
CA GLU A 19 5.56 -37.79 -9.46
C GLU A 19 7.08 -38.09 -9.46
N ALA A 20 7.88 -37.05 -9.14
CA ALA A 20 9.31 -37.20 -8.98
C ALA A 20 9.73 -38.11 -7.83
N SER A 21 8.99 -38.11 -6.72
CA SER A 21 9.27 -38.95 -5.56
C SER A 21 9.04 -40.45 -5.85
N GLN A 22 8.13 -40.76 -6.76
CA GLN A 22 7.77 -42.14 -7.15
C GLN A 22 8.63 -42.67 -8.30
N ASN A 23 9.37 -41.80 -8.98
CA ASN A 23 10.14 -42.16 -10.18
C ASN A 23 11.62 -42.31 -9.85
N THR A 24 12.11 -43.57 -9.76
CA THR A 24 13.53 -43.89 -9.51
C THR A 24 14.49 -43.39 -10.58
N LYS A 25 14.00 -43.00 -11.77
CA LYS A 25 14.78 -42.42 -12.87
C LYS A 25 14.79 -40.89 -12.88
N PHE A 26 14.16 -40.23 -11.91
CA PHE A 26 14.10 -38.79 -11.84
C PHE A 26 15.48 -38.17 -11.70
N ARG A 27 15.87 -37.33 -12.67
CA ARG A 27 17.21 -36.75 -12.73
C ARG A 27 17.31 -35.48 -11.86
N LYS A 28 18.43 -35.35 -11.17
CA LYS A 28 18.74 -34.12 -10.38
C LYS A 28 18.62 -32.82 -11.19
N ALA A 29 18.90 -32.88 -12.50
CA ALA A 29 18.76 -31.74 -13.42
C ALA A 29 17.31 -31.31 -13.60
N GLU A 30 16.36 -32.24 -13.64
CA GLU A 30 14.92 -31.98 -13.78
C GLU A 30 14.39 -31.29 -12.51
N LEU A 31 14.78 -31.79 -11.33
CA LEU A 31 14.44 -31.17 -10.05
C LEU A 31 14.94 -29.73 -9.98
N LYS A 32 16.18 -29.48 -10.40
CA LYS A 32 16.72 -28.12 -10.44
C LYS A 32 15.92 -27.20 -11.36
N ASN A 33 15.50 -27.68 -12.53
CA ASN A 33 14.67 -26.88 -13.44
C ASN A 33 13.30 -26.58 -12.85
N TYR A 34 12.65 -27.51 -12.17
CA TYR A 34 11.38 -27.27 -11.48
C TYR A 34 11.50 -26.23 -10.38
N ILE A 35 12.56 -26.26 -9.57
CA ILE A 35 12.81 -25.28 -8.53
C ILE A 35 13.01 -23.88 -9.14
N ILE A 36 13.77 -23.77 -10.24
CA ILE A 36 13.98 -22.50 -10.94
C ILE A 36 12.65 -21.94 -11.46
N GLN A 37 11.82 -22.78 -12.11
CA GLN A 37 10.50 -22.37 -12.62
C GLN A 37 9.57 -21.92 -11.48
N PHE A 38 9.49 -22.70 -10.40
CA PHE A 38 8.71 -22.36 -9.21
C PHE A 38 9.11 -20.99 -8.64
N ARG A 39 10.43 -20.77 -8.42
CA ARG A 39 10.95 -19.49 -7.94
C ARG A 39 10.57 -18.34 -8.87
N ALA A 40 10.72 -18.52 -10.18
CA ALA A 40 10.35 -17.50 -11.17
C ALA A 40 8.87 -17.12 -11.10
N ILE A 41 7.97 -18.10 -10.93
CA ILE A 41 6.52 -17.88 -10.81
C ILE A 41 6.20 -17.07 -9.54
N VAL A 42 6.75 -17.46 -8.39
CA VAL A 42 6.51 -16.74 -7.13
C VAL A 42 7.07 -15.32 -7.21
N TYR A 43 8.27 -15.14 -7.77
CA TYR A 43 8.89 -13.83 -7.93
C TYR A 43 8.07 -12.91 -8.85
N ALA A 44 7.59 -13.43 -9.97
CA ALA A 44 6.73 -12.68 -10.88
C ALA A 44 5.41 -12.25 -10.22
N LYS A 45 4.86 -13.10 -9.35
CA LYS A 45 3.66 -12.75 -8.57
C LYS A 45 3.92 -11.66 -7.55
N LEU A 46 4.99 -11.77 -6.78
CA LEU A 46 5.41 -10.75 -5.81
C LEU A 46 5.64 -9.39 -6.51
N GLN A 47 6.31 -9.41 -7.67
CA GLN A 47 6.55 -8.20 -8.47
C GLN A 47 5.25 -7.52 -8.94
N LYS A 48 4.21 -8.28 -9.32
CA LYS A 48 2.89 -7.72 -9.65
C LYS A 48 2.24 -7.00 -8.46
N SER A 49 2.61 -7.39 -7.25
CA SER A 49 2.17 -6.75 -6.00
C SER A 49 3.15 -5.70 -5.50
N HIS A 50 4.05 -5.21 -6.36
CA HIS A 50 5.12 -4.24 -6.02
C HIS A 50 6.07 -4.70 -4.92
N VAL A 51 6.27 -6.01 -4.78
CA VAL A 51 7.17 -6.61 -3.80
C VAL A 51 8.46 -7.03 -4.46
N GLU A 52 9.58 -6.54 -3.95
CA GLU A 52 10.91 -6.93 -4.42
C GLU A 52 11.33 -8.28 -3.83
N ALA A 53 10.97 -9.36 -4.52
CA ALA A 53 11.21 -10.73 -4.06
C ALA A 53 12.68 -11.02 -3.73
N HIS A 54 13.62 -10.40 -4.43
CA HIS A 54 15.05 -10.56 -4.16
C HIS A 54 15.48 -9.95 -2.81
N VAL A 55 14.74 -8.94 -2.29
CA VAL A 55 14.94 -8.38 -0.96
C VAL A 55 14.32 -9.28 0.10
N LEU A 56 13.08 -9.76 -0.15
CA LEU A 56 12.36 -10.64 0.78
C LEU A 56 13.14 -11.94 1.08
N PHE A 57 13.87 -12.49 0.09
CA PHE A 57 14.60 -13.74 0.19
C PHE A 57 16.14 -13.55 0.15
N ALA A 58 16.65 -12.38 0.57
CA ALA A 58 18.07 -12.06 0.54
C ALA A 58 18.88 -12.62 1.72
N ASP A 59 18.20 -13.14 2.74
CA ASP A 59 18.85 -13.65 3.94
C ASP A 59 19.62 -14.97 3.67
N GLU A 60 20.64 -15.25 4.50
CA GLU A 60 21.49 -16.43 4.34
C GLU A 60 20.71 -17.76 4.47
N GLY A 61 19.64 -17.77 5.28
CA GLY A 61 18.76 -18.93 5.47
C GLY A 61 18.02 -19.29 4.19
N SER A 62 17.40 -18.30 3.55
CA SER A 62 16.70 -18.42 2.26
C SER A 62 17.63 -18.92 1.15
N GLU A 63 18.81 -18.34 1.03
CA GLU A 63 19.81 -18.75 0.03
C GLU A 63 20.34 -20.16 0.29
N ARG A 64 20.48 -20.55 1.55
CA ARG A 64 20.87 -21.93 1.92
C ARG A 64 19.78 -22.93 1.53
N LEU A 65 18.53 -22.66 1.86
CA LEU A 65 17.40 -23.52 1.48
C LEU A 65 17.30 -23.68 -0.04
N TYR A 66 17.46 -22.62 -0.80
CA TYR A 66 17.49 -22.66 -2.26
C TYR A 66 18.61 -23.53 -2.82
N ARG A 67 19.85 -23.39 -2.31
CA ARG A 67 20.98 -24.21 -2.74
C ARG A 67 20.79 -25.69 -2.43
N ASP A 68 20.15 -25.98 -1.29
CA ASP A 68 19.92 -27.35 -0.83
C ASP A 68 18.72 -28.02 -1.50
N ALA A 69 17.76 -27.23 -2.02
CA ALA A 69 16.54 -27.72 -2.61
C ALA A 69 16.76 -28.75 -3.74
N ALA A 70 17.79 -28.57 -4.58
CA ALA A 70 18.10 -29.49 -5.68
C ALA A 70 18.76 -30.82 -5.25
N ARG A 71 18.94 -31.06 -3.93
CA ARG A 71 19.58 -32.29 -3.43
C ARG A 71 18.60 -33.46 -3.32
N SER A 72 17.33 -33.20 -3.04
CA SER A 72 16.28 -34.22 -2.96
C SER A 72 14.89 -33.60 -3.10
N VAL A 73 13.89 -34.42 -3.47
CA VAL A 73 12.49 -34.01 -3.56
C VAL A 73 11.99 -33.41 -2.23
N ARG A 74 12.32 -34.05 -1.11
CA ARG A 74 11.96 -33.54 0.23
C ARG A 74 12.51 -32.12 0.48
N ARG A 75 13.76 -31.85 0.11
CA ARG A 75 14.35 -30.52 0.28
C ARG A 75 13.76 -29.49 -0.68
N ALA A 76 13.33 -29.91 -1.87
CA ALA A 76 12.61 -29.06 -2.79
C ALA A 76 11.24 -28.65 -2.23
N ASP A 77 10.55 -29.59 -1.59
CA ASP A 77 9.26 -29.36 -0.93
C ASP A 77 9.40 -28.42 0.29
N GLU A 78 10.39 -28.69 1.16
CA GLU A 78 10.75 -27.83 2.29
C GLU A 78 11.03 -26.36 1.84
N TYR A 79 11.77 -26.21 0.74
CA TYR A 79 12.04 -24.89 0.15
C TYR A 79 10.76 -24.22 -0.40
N ALA A 80 9.92 -24.97 -1.10
CA ALA A 80 8.69 -24.45 -1.67
C ALA A 80 7.71 -24.00 -0.57
N GLU A 81 7.54 -24.80 0.48
CA GLU A 81 6.71 -24.44 1.63
C GLU A 81 7.21 -23.18 2.34
N TYR A 82 8.53 -23.07 2.53
CA TYR A 82 9.15 -21.87 3.09
C TYR A 82 8.84 -20.64 2.24
N VAL A 83 9.13 -20.68 0.94
CA VAL A 83 8.93 -19.56 0.02
C VAL A 83 7.47 -19.12 -0.04
N LEU A 84 6.54 -20.09 -0.08
CA LEU A 84 5.11 -19.79 -0.15
C LEU A 84 4.60 -19.17 1.16
N ARG A 85 5.05 -19.66 2.30
CA ARG A 85 4.67 -19.10 3.60
C ARG A 85 5.17 -17.66 3.74
N GLU A 86 6.44 -17.41 3.52
CA GLU A 86 7.03 -16.06 3.62
C GLU A 86 6.36 -15.08 2.63
N ALA A 87 6.12 -15.52 1.39
CA ALA A 87 5.43 -14.70 0.40
C ALA A 87 4.00 -14.38 0.82
N ALA A 88 3.26 -15.37 1.35
CA ALA A 88 1.88 -15.19 1.80
C ALA A 88 1.80 -14.24 3.00
N GLU A 89 2.66 -14.43 4.01
CA GLU A 89 2.71 -13.58 5.21
C GLU A 89 3.05 -12.13 4.83
N TYR A 90 4.01 -11.94 3.92
CA TYR A 90 4.39 -10.61 3.45
C TYR A 90 3.23 -9.94 2.68
N LEU A 91 2.62 -10.64 1.73
CA LEU A 91 1.47 -10.11 0.97
C LEU A 91 0.29 -9.76 1.88
N GLN A 92 0.03 -10.57 2.90
CA GLN A 92 -1.00 -10.29 3.89
C GLN A 92 -0.69 -9.03 4.71
N SER A 93 0.57 -8.83 5.10
CA SER A 93 1.00 -7.64 5.83
C SER A 93 0.86 -6.37 4.99
N VAL A 94 1.24 -6.41 3.71
CA VAL A 94 1.09 -5.30 2.76
C VAL A 94 -0.39 -4.96 2.56
N GLN A 95 -1.23 -5.97 2.34
CA GLN A 95 -2.68 -5.78 2.15
C GLN A 95 -3.34 -5.18 3.40
N LYS A 96 -2.95 -5.63 4.60
CA LYS A 96 -3.44 -5.08 5.86
C LYS A 96 -3.05 -3.61 6.01
N THR A 97 -1.80 -3.27 5.72
CA THR A 97 -1.29 -1.90 5.79
C THR A 97 -2.03 -0.99 4.80
N SER A 98 -2.21 -1.41 3.55
CA SER A 98 -2.95 -0.66 2.54
C SER A 98 -4.41 -0.44 2.96
N SER A 99 -5.08 -1.45 3.51
CA SER A 99 -6.45 -1.34 4.02
C SER A 99 -6.56 -0.32 5.17
N VAL A 100 -5.59 -0.29 6.09
CA VAL A 100 -5.57 0.70 7.18
C VAL A 100 -5.34 2.10 6.64
N LEU A 101 -4.43 2.29 5.70
CA LEU A 101 -4.18 3.61 5.09
C LEU A 101 -5.39 4.13 4.30
N GLU A 102 -6.14 3.24 3.66
CA GLU A 102 -7.42 3.60 3.03
C GLU A 102 -8.46 4.03 4.07
N GLN A 103 -8.56 3.35 5.21
CA GLN A 103 -9.41 3.78 6.33
C GLN A 103 -9.02 5.16 6.84
N VAL A 104 -7.72 5.44 7.01
CA VAL A 104 -7.20 6.76 7.39
C VAL A 104 -7.61 7.83 6.39
N LYS A 105 -7.44 7.55 5.10
CA LYS A 105 -7.82 8.48 4.04
C LYS A 105 -9.32 8.78 4.08
N ASN A 106 -10.16 7.76 4.21
CA ASN A 106 -11.61 7.93 4.29
C ASN A 106 -12.00 8.71 5.53
N TYR A 107 -11.39 8.43 6.69
CA TYR A 107 -11.62 9.20 7.91
C TYR A 107 -11.29 10.68 7.72
N ILE A 108 -10.14 11.00 7.09
CA ILE A 108 -9.79 12.40 6.77
C ILE A 108 -10.82 13.00 5.82
N ASP A 109 -11.24 12.28 4.79
CA ASP A 109 -12.19 12.76 3.80
C ASP A 109 -13.58 13.03 4.39
N ASP A 110 -13.96 12.35 5.47
CA ASP A 110 -15.23 12.55 6.18
C ASP A 110 -15.15 13.64 7.26
N HIS A 111 -13.96 13.81 7.90
CA HIS A 111 -13.76 14.68 9.06
C HIS A 111 -12.82 15.88 8.82
N TYR A 112 -12.43 16.16 7.56
CA TYR A 112 -11.44 17.20 7.24
C TYR A 112 -11.77 18.58 7.80
N ASN A 113 -13.04 18.92 8.02
CA ASN A 113 -13.51 20.19 8.54
C ASN A 113 -13.48 20.30 10.07
N GLU A 114 -13.16 19.21 10.77
CA GLU A 114 -13.03 19.14 12.21
C GLU A 114 -11.57 19.39 12.63
N ASP A 115 -11.35 19.57 13.94
CA ASP A 115 -9.99 19.67 14.50
C ASP A 115 -9.37 18.30 14.62
N ILE A 116 -8.93 17.75 13.49
CA ILE A 116 -8.27 16.45 13.42
C ILE A 116 -6.78 16.60 13.22
N GLY A 117 -6.01 15.75 13.91
CA GLY A 117 -4.57 15.63 13.77
C GLY A 117 -4.13 14.17 13.73
N ARG A 118 -2.82 13.96 13.55
CA ARG A 118 -2.23 12.62 13.45
C ARG A 118 -2.53 11.74 14.66
N ASP A 119 -2.62 12.35 15.86
CA ASP A 119 -2.86 11.61 17.11
C ASP A 119 -4.29 11.09 17.15
N ASN A 120 -5.31 11.94 16.86
CA ASN A 120 -6.70 11.50 16.74
C ASN A 120 -6.90 10.44 15.67
N ILE A 121 -6.21 10.58 14.54
CA ILE A 121 -6.30 9.62 13.44
C ILE A 121 -5.65 8.30 13.85
N GLY A 122 -4.47 8.36 14.50
CA GLY A 122 -3.77 7.19 15.02
C GLY A 122 -4.64 6.38 16.00
N ASP A 123 -5.26 7.07 16.94
CA ASP A 123 -6.20 6.46 17.90
C ASP A 123 -7.37 5.76 17.21
N ASN A 124 -7.93 6.37 16.16
CA ASN A 124 -9.06 5.80 15.40
C ASN A 124 -8.70 4.49 14.70
N VAL A 125 -7.45 4.33 14.24
CA VAL A 125 -6.98 3.13 13.53
C VAL A 125 -6.09 2.23 14.38
N PHE A 126 -5.95 2.50 15.68
CA PHE A 126 -5.12 1.75 16.63
C PHE A 126 -3.65 1.65 16.22
N LEU A 127 -3.09 2.73 15.67
CA LEU A 127 -1.68 2.83 15.29
C LEU A 127 -0.99 3.99 16.02
N ASP A 128 0.29 3.79 16.32
CA ASP A 128 1.13 4.90 16.79
C ASP A 128 1.19 6.03 15.74
N ALA A 129 1.02 7.28 16.19
CA ALA A 129 0.91 8.43 15.31
C ALA A 129 2.18 8.71 14.48
N ASN A 130 3.38 8.38 15.02
CA ASN A 130 4.62 8.55 14.26
C ASN A 130 4.75 7.47 13.19
N TYR A 131 4.44 6.23 13.54
CA TYR A 131 4.43 5.11 12.58
C TYR A 131 3.43 5.36 11.46
N LEU A 132 2.20 5.75 11.81
CA LEU A 132 1.17 6.14 10.83
C LEU A 132 1.64 7.26 9.89
N SER A 133 2.31 8.29 10.43
CA SER A 133 2.80 9.42 9.64
C SER A 133 3.85 9.00 8.61
N VAL A 134 4.72 8.04 8.94
CA VAL A 134 5.71 7.47 8.00
C VAL A 134 5.01 6.69 6.91
N LEU A 135 4.13 5.76 7.26
CA LEU A 135 3.39 4.92 6.31
C LEU A 135 2.55 5.76 5.35
N PHE A 136 1.80 6.73 5.89
CA PHE A 136 0.94 7.60 5.09
C PHE A 136 1.74 8.42 4.08
N LYS A 137 2.88 8.97 4.50
CA LYS A 137 3.77 9.72 3.59
C LYS A 137 4.39 8.84 2.51
N GLN A 138 4.73 7.59 2.84
CA GLN A 138 5.24 6.63 1.86
C GLN A 138 4.19 6.29 0.80
N GLU A 139 2.95 6.04 1.22
CA GLU A 139 1.85 5.65 0.32
C GLU A 139 1.32 6.83 -0.52
N TYR A 140 1.03 7.98 0.11
CA TYR A 140 0.38 9.12 -0.56
C TYR A 140 1.35 10.22 -0.98
N GLY A 141 2.65 10.10 -0.73
CA GLY A 141 3.67 11.06 -1.12
C GLY A 141 3.69 12.36 -0.31
N VAL A 142 2.72 12.59 0.57
CA VAL A 142 2.58 13.81 1.38
C VAL A 142 2.29 13.48 2.85
N PRO A 143 2.74 14.31 3.80
CA PRO A 143 2.38 14.16 5.21
C PRO A 143 0.87 14.28 5.43
N ILE A 144 0.33 13.61 6.46
CA ILE A 144 -1.10 13.66 6.85
C ILE A 144 -1.62 15.10 6.96
N TYR A 145 -0.89 15.99 7.67
CA TYR A 145 -1.27 17.40 7.78
C TYR A 145 -1.43 18.06 6.41
N GLN A 146 -0.50 17.84 5.50
CA GLN A 146 -0.56 18.42 4.16
C GLN A 146 -1.73 17.85 3.35
N TYR A 147 -2.06 16.58 3.54
CA TYR A 147 -3.23 15.96 2.92
C TYR A 147 -4.53 16.60 3.41
N ILE A 148 -4.69 16.81 4.73
CA ILE A 148 -5.84 17.52 5.32
C ILE A 148 -5.96 18.93 4.75
N VAL A 149 -4.86 19.69 4.71
CA VAL A 149 -4.83 21.05 4.12
C VAL A 149 -5.27 21.01 2.66
N ASN A 150 -4.74 20.10 1.86
CA ASN A 150 -5.10 19.99 0.45
C ASN A 150 -6.59 19.67 0.27
N ARG A 151 -7.15 18.80 1.11
CA ARG A 151 -8.56 18.44 1.10
C ARG A 151 -9.47 19.63 1.42
N ARG A 152 -9.11 20.39 2.46
CA ARG A 152 -9.81 21.64 2.86
C ARG A 152 -9.80 22.68 1.75
N ILE A 153 -8.62 22.90 1.13
CA ILE A 153 -8.47 23.87 0.03
C ILE A 153 -9.25 23.41 -1.21
N ALA A 154 -9.23 22.12 -1.54
CA ALA A 154 -10.04 21.60 -2.64
C ALA A 154 -11.53 21.86 -2.42
N LYS A 155 -12.03 21.59 -1.22
CA LYS A 155 -13.45 21.87 -0.86
C LYS A 155 -13.77 23.35 -0.85
N ALA A 156 -12.84 24.19 -0.39
CA ALA A 156 -13.02 25.64 -0.45
C ALA A 156 -13.15 26.14 -1.90
N LYS A 157 -12.36 25.62 -2.84
CA LYS A 157 -12.47 25.94 -4.28
C LYS A 157 -13.86 25.60 -4.83
N GLU A 158 -14.38 24.41 -4.51
CA GLU A 158 -15.73 23.98 -4.93
C GLU A 158 -16.79 24.96 -4.41
N LEU A 159 -16.76 25.28 -3.11
CA LEU A 159 -17.73 26.19 -2.49
C LEU A 159 -17.62 27.62 -3.00
N LEU A 160 -16.41 28.12 -3.24
CA LEU A 160 -16.19 29.45 -3.81
C LEU A 160 -16.76 29.59 -5.21
N ALA A 161 -16.64 28.56 -6.04
CA ALA A 161 -17.17 28.54 -7.40
C ALA A 161 -18.67 28.29 -7.45
N GLY A 162 -19.19 27.37 -6.60
CA GLY A 162 -20.57 26.88 -6.69
C GLY A 162 -21.58 27.53 -5.74
N SER A 163 -21.15 28.38 -4.78
CA SER A 163 -22.08 28.97 -3.81
C SER A 163 -22.01 30.49 -3.75
N ARG A 164 -23.04 31.09 -3.12
CA ARG A 164 -23.09 32.53 -2.79
C ARG A 164 -22.76 32.83 -1.32
N GLU A 165 -22.32 31.82 -0.59
CA GLU A 165 -21.95 31.97 0.81
C GLU A 165 -20.79 32.97 1.00
N SER A 166 -20.77 33.65 2.17
CA SER A 166 -19.62 34.52 2.47
C SER A 166 -18.33 33.74 2.54
N ILE A 167 -17.21 34.36 2.19
CA ILE A 167 -15.91 33.70 2.24
C ILE A 167 -15.55 33.26 3.67
N SER A 168 -15.99 34.04 4.67
CA SER A 168 -15.82 33.69 6.08
C SER A 168 -16.62 32.43 6.45
N ALA A 169 -17.87 32.29 5.96
CA ALA A 169 -18.67 31.09 6.18
C ALA A 169 -18.05 29.86 5.51
N ILE A 170 -17.50 30.03 4.31
CA ILE A 170 -16.78 28.95 3.62
C ILE A 170 -15.51 28.55 4.40
N ALA A 171 -14.73 29.53 4.89
CA ALA A 171 -13.56 29.25 5.72
C ALA A 171 -13.92 28.38 6.92
N GLN A 172 -14.97 28.75 7.64
CA GLN A 172 -15.46 28.01 8.80
C GLN A 172 -15.93 26.60 8.41
N LYS A 173 -16.69 26.46 7.33
CA LYS A 173 -17.17 25.15 6.83
C LYS A 173 -16.06 24.18 6.46
N VAL A 174 -14.93 24.69 6.01
CA VAL A 174 -13.78 23.86 5.63
C VAL A 174 -12.75 23.69 6.76
N GLY A 175 -13.12 24.06 8.00
CA GLY A 175 -12.30 23.82 9.18
C GLY A 175 -11.29 24.93 9.49
N TYR A 176 -11.50 26.15 9.01
CA TYR A 176 -10.69 27.33 9.35
C TYR A 176 -11.53 28.41 10.02
N PRO A 177 -11.61 28.43 11.36
CA PRO A 177 -12.38 29.46 12.08
C PRO A 177 -11.75 30.86 11.93
N ASN A 178 -10.44 30.96 11.69
CA ASN A 178 -9.75 32.21 11.46
C ASN A 178 -9.67 32.55 9.95
N TYR A 179 -10.48 33.52 9.55
CA TYR A 179 -10.52 33.98 8.15
C TYR A 179 -9.18 34.50 7.62
N SER A 180 -8.41 35.26 8.41
CA SER A 180 -7.15 35.84 7.95
C SER A 180 -6.13 34.72 7.65
N TYR A 181 -6.06 33.74 8.53
CA TYR A 181 -5.22 32.55 8.30
C TYR A 181 -5.66 31.77 7.05
N PHE A 182 -6.98 31.51 6.94
CA PHE A 182 -7.53 30.85 5.74
C PHE A 182 -7.16 31.59 4.45
N SER A 183 -7.37 32.91 4.41
CA SER A 183 -7.13 33.72 3.22
C SER A 183 -5.66 33.67 2.79
N THR A 184 -4.73 33.74 3.74
CA THR A 184 -3.29 33.63 3.49
C THR A 184 -2.92 32.24 2.97
N LEU A 185 -3.37 31.21 3.64
CA LEU A 185 -3.11 29.80 3.26
C LEU A 185 -3.71 29.47 1.89
N PHE A 186 -4.95 29.91 1.63
CA PHE A 186 -5.59 29.71 0.33
C PHE A 186 -4.81 30.37 -0.80
N LYS A 187 -4.36 31.62 -0.60
CA LYS A 187 -3.51 32.34 -1.58
C LYS A 187 -2.17 31.60 -1.80
N GLU A 188 -1.54 31.14 -0.73
CA GLU A 188 -0.30 30.35 -0.84
C GLU A 188 -0.50 29.08 -1.68
N LYS A 189 -1.58 28.36 -1.45
CA LYS A 189 -1.87 27.07 -2.13
C LYS A 189 -2.45 27.22 -3.54
N THR A 190 -3.03 28.36 -3.88
CA THR A 190 -3.75 28.54 -5.16
C THR A 190 -3.19 29.66 -6.04
N GLY A 191 -2.31 30.50 -5.50
CA GLY A 191 -1.78 31.70 -6.15
C GLY A 191 -2.74 32.89 -6.13
N MET A 192 -3.99 32.75 -5.66
CA MET A 192 -5.02 33.79 -5.69
C MET A 192 -5.70 33.91 -4.33
N SER A 193 -6.18 35.14 -3.99
CA SER A 193 -7.04 35.27 -2.83
C SER A 193 -8.38 34.52 -3.03
N PRO A 194 -9.08 34.11 -1.96
CA PRO A 194 -10.41 33.51 -2.09
C PRO A 194 -11.41 34.38 -2.87
N ARG A 195 -11.30 35.69 -2.75
CA ARG A 195 -12.13 36.64 -3.46
C ARG A 195 -11.85 36.62 -4.98
N ASP A 196 -10.59 36.76 -5.36
CA ASP A 196 -10.20 36.75 -6.76
C ASP A 196 -10.54 35.40 -7.43
N TYR A 197 -10.36 34.31 -6.69
CA TYR A 197 -10.72 32.96 -7.14
C TYR A 197 -12.21 32.84 -7.45
N ARG A 198 -13.07 33.40 -6.59
CA ARG A 198 -14.52 33.44 -6.79
C ARG A 198 -14.91 34.27 -8.02
N GLU A 199 -14.31 35.45 -8.17
CA GLU A 199 -14.60 36.37 -9.28
C GLU A 199 -14.22 35.73 -10.63
N LYS A 200 -13.07 35.05 -10.67
CA LYS A 200 -12.60 34.34 -11.86
C LYS A 200 -13.49 33.13 -12.25
N GLY A 201 -14.06 32.42 -11.28
CA GLY A 201 -14.92 31.27 -11.55
C GLY A 201 -16.35 31.64 -11.97
N ARG A 202 -16.71 32.94 -11.97
CA ARG A 202 -18.01 33.47 -12.38
C ARG A 202 -18.03 34.12 -13.77
N ASN A 203 -16.87 34.34 -14.33
CA ASN A 203 -16.69 34.82 -15.70
C ASN A 203 -16.39 33.64 -16.64
#